data_406eb000b4a25a8ba4d60f807744c16b
#
_entry.id   406eb000b4a25a8ba4d60f807744c16b
#
_cell.length_a   1.000
_cell.length_b   1.000
_cell.length_c   1.000
_cell.angle_alpha   90.00
_cell.angle_beta   90.00
_cell.angle_gamma   90.00
#
_symmetry.space_group_name_H-M   'P 1'
#
loop_
_entity.id
_entity.type
_entity.pdbx_description
1 polymer ?
#
loop_
_entity_poly.entity_id
_entity_poly.type
_entity_poly.pdbx_seq_one_letter_code
_entity_poly.pdbx_strand_id
1 'polypeptide(L)'
;MCIRDRYTITNPLTFASWDDYVGTGHLDPDKNGMSHDGMRGLKRENFWVIETQPGAVNWSDLNNYLNKGETRAMAWHAIAHGADDVSYWQWRSAPNGQEEMHGTLVGADGTPVPLLEEVTQTAKEFERSQSAFRGTRVVSEVALLNDYESRWAVDWQKHTRQYNTYAMSQTYYKALRKIAQSMDVVSPYAPLDEYKLVVAPNLNLIPESLAKHLLDYVKNGGHLVLGPRAGLKDEYDALLPQRQPGFLADALGARVEQFYALEKNVPLYGTIGTGAGSLWAEQLKTTDANTEVWLRYGTSNGWLDGQPAVVTHAVEKGTITYVGAVLDDTLVTNLAEQMVRQSGVKPVFGAVPDGVEVSRRVGANKQVFVFINFSQQPKTIVLPRTMKSLLEDKPAETFELEPYGVGLALDHR
;
A
#
# COMPACT_ATOMS: atom_id res chain seq x y z
N MET A 1 -8.27 18.10 -17.37
CA MET A 1 -8.85 16.84 -17.91
C MET A 1 -9.01 15.89 -16.73
N CYS A 2 -10.23 15.55 -16.34
CA CYS A 2 -10.43 14.61 -15.25
C CYS A 2 -9.93 13.24 -15.70
N ILE A 3 -8.83 12.79 -15.15
CA ILE A 3 -8.39 11.41 -15.31
C ILE A 3 -9.40 10.60 -14.51
N ARG A 4 -10.20 9.86 -15.23
CA ARG A 4 -11.25 9.02 -14.68
C ARG A 4 -10.66 7.85 -13.89
N ASP A 5 -11.52 7.20 -13.14
CA ASP A 5 -11.23 5.99 -12.42
C ASP A 5 -10.41 5.00 -13.29
N ARG A 6 -9.21 4.68 -12.80
CA ARG A 6 -8.29 3.80 -13.54
C ARG A 6 -8.80 2.37 -13.61
N TYR A 7 -9.62 1.93 -12.66
CA TYR A 7 -10.21 0.60 -12.67
C TYR A 7 -11.14 0.41 -13.88
N THR A 8 -11.98 1.40 -14.17
CA THR A 8 -12.86 1.37 -15.34
C THR A 8 -12.09 1.44 -16.66
N ILE A 9 -11.06 2.30 -16.73
CA ILE A 9 -10.27 2.50 -17.96
C ILE A 9 -9.46 1.25 -18.32
N THR A 10 -8.98 0.50 -17.33
CA THR A 10 -8.17 -0.70 -17.58
C THR A 10 -8.98 -1.95 -17.95
N ASN A 11 -10.30 -1.95 -17.77
CA ASN A 11 -11.14 -3.11 -18.09
C ASN A 11 -10.92 -3.67 -19.50
N PRO A 12 -10.87 -2.87 -20.60
CA PRO A 12 -10.66 -3.38 -21.94
C PRO A 12 -9.20 -3.78 -22.25
N LEU A 13 -8.25 -3.45 -21.40
CA LEU A 13 -6.83 -3.75 -21.64
C LEU A 13 -6.52 -5.21 -21.34
N THR A 14 -5.55 -5.80 -22.06
CA THR A 14 -5.07 -7.16 -21.82
C THR A 14 -4.35 -7.26 -20.48
N PHE A 15 -3.54 -6.27 -20.11
CA PHE A 15 -2.82 -6.18 -18.83
C PHE A 15 -2.68 -4.69 -18.42
N ALA A 16 -2.42 -4.45 -17.14
CA ALA A 16 -2.09 -3.13 -16.63
C ALA A 16 -0.57 -2.90 -16.75
N SER A 17 -0.18 -1.67 -17.08
CA SER A 17 1.22 -1.24 -17.09
C SER A 17 1.34 0.21 -16.63
N TRP A 18 2.56 0.59 -16.21
CA TRP A 18 2.83 1.94 -15.76
C TRP A 18 4.30 2.30 -15.89
N ASP A 19 4.58 3.59 -15.78
CA ASP A 19 5.92 4.16 -15.84
C ASP A 19 6.38 4.42 -14.40
N ASP A 20 7.39 3.68 -13.95
CA ASP A 20 7.91 3.72 -12.60
C ASP A 20 9.20 4.53 -12.53
N TYR A 21 9.10 5.76 -12.06
CA TYR A 21 10.22 6.69 -11.97
C TYR A 21 10.39 7.27 -10.57
N VAL A 22 11.66 7.39 -10.16
CA VAL A 22 12.08 8.20 -9.02
C VAL A 22 12.61 9.52 -9.58
N GLY A 23 11.83 10.58 -9.50
CA GLY A 23 12.20 11.89 -10.06
C GLY A 23 13.37 12.51 -9.31
N THR A 24 13.14 12.92 -8.06
CA THR A 24 14.15 13.50 -7.17
C THR A 24 14.37 12.60 -5.97
N GLY A 25 15.62 12.43 -5.56
CA GLY A 25 15.98 11.63 -4.37
C GLY A 25 16.21 10.16 -4.67
N HIS A 26 15.73 9.30 -3.81
CA HIS A 26 15.96 7.85 -3.83
C HIS A 26 14.65 7.09 -3.71
N LEU A 27 14.69 5.80 -4.01
CA LEU A 27 13.54 4.91 -3.94
C LEU A 27 12.97 4.87 -2.50
N ASP A 28 11.72 5.26 -2.38
CA ASP A 28 10.91 5.01 -1.18
C ASP A 28 10.13 3.70 -1.41
N PRO A 29 10.52 2.59 -0.75
CA PRO A 29 9.90 1.28 -0.99
C PRO A 29 8.43 1.25 -0.60
N ASP A 30 8.01 1.97 0.44
CA ASP A 30 6.61 2.00 0.86
C ASP A 30 5.73 2.70 -0.19
N LYS A 31 6.19 3.84 -0.71
CA LYS A 31 5.49 4.60 -1.74
C LYS A 31 5.46 3.85 -3.07
N ASN A 32 6.58 3.30 -3.49
CA ASN A 32 6.72 2.56 -4.72
C ASN A 32 5.91 1.24 -4.66
N GLY A 33 6.02 0.50 -3.54
CA GLY A 33 5.25 -0.72 -3.30
C GLY A 33 3.75 -0.49 -3.34
N MET A 34 3.24 0.60 -2.74
CA MET A 34 1.81 0.95 -2.84
C MET A 34 1.38 1.21 -4.29
N SER A 35 2.26 1.79 -5.11
CA SER A 35 1.98 2.02 -6.53
C SER A 35 1.96 0.71 -7.32
N HIS A 36 2.92 -0.19 -7.10
CA HIS A 36 2.95 -1.53 -7.70
C HIS A 36 1.71 -2.35 -7.32
N ASP A 37 1.36 -2.38 -6.03
CA ASP A 37 0.18 -3.09 -5.55
C ASP A 37 -1.10 -2.49 -6.12
N GLY A 38 -1.13 -1.17 -6.37
CA GLY A 38 -2.20 -0.48 -7.08
C GLY A 38 -2.30 -0.90 -8.55
N MET A 39 -1.17 -1.02 -9.26
CA MET A 39 -1.16 -1.51 -10.65
C MET A 39 -1.67 -2.95 -10.72
N ARG A 40 -1.19 -3.83 -9.84
CA ARG A 40 -1.71 -5.19 -9.73
C ARG A 40 -3.21 -5.20 -9.45
N GLY A 41 -3.68 -4.33 -8.56
CA GLY A 41 -5.08 -4.23 -8.16
C GLY A 41 -6.04 -3.76 -9.26
N LEU A 42 -5.55 -3.06 -10.29
CA LEU A 42 -6.40 -2.58 -11.40
C LEU A 42 -7.11 -3.74 -12.14
N LYS A 43 -6.42 -4.88 -12.30
CA LYS A 43 -6.97 -6.08 -12.95
C LYS A 43 -6.93 -7.31 -12.04
N ARG A 44 -6.37 -7.20 -10.82
CA ARG A 44 -6.10 -8.31 -9.90
C ARG A 44 -5.24 -9.41 -10.52
N GLU A 45 -4.31 -8.99 -11.38
CA GLU A 45 -3.38 -9.83 -12.12
C GLU A 45 -1.99 -9.22 -12.10
N ASN A 46 -0.98 -9.97 -12.54
CA ASN A 46 0.35 -9.45 -12.73
C ASN A 46 0.33 -8.27 -13.73
N PHE A 47 1.27 -7.35 -13.59
CA PHE A 47 1.35 -6.11 -14.37
C PHE A 47 2.74 -5.97 -15.01
N TRP A 48 2.94 -4.92 -15.81
CA TRP A 48 4.25 -4.59 -16.39
C TRP A 48 4.70 -3.20 -15.96
N VAL A 49 6.00 -3.04 -15.72
CA VAL A 49 6.67 -1.75 -15.67
C VAL A 49 7.20 -1.49 -17.07
N ILE A 50 6.43 -0.74 -17.88
CA ILE A 50 6.73 -0.54 -19.30
C ILE A 50 7.79 0.52 -19.51
N GLU A 51 8.00 1.39 -18.52
CA GLU A 51 9.10 2.34 -18.48
C GLU A 51 9.65 2.45 -17.06
N THR A 52 10.98 2.43 -16.93
CA THR A 52 11.68 2.85 -15.72
C THR A 52 13.03 3.42 -16.07
N GLN A 53 13.59 4.21 -15.14
CA GLN A 53 14.89 4.84 -15.34
C GLN A 53 16.04 3.87 -15.11
N PRO A 54 17.03 3.84 -16.00
CA PRO A 54 18.30 3.22 -15.65
C PRO A 54 19.19 4.15 -14.82
N GLY A 55 19.04 5.48 -14.95
CA GLY A 55 19.83 6.51 -14.31
C GLY A 55 19.00 7.72 -13.88
N ALA A 56 19.50 8.93 -14.11
CA ALA A 56 18.74 10.14 -13.81
C ALA A 56 17.60 10.38 -14.81
N VAL A 57 16.49 10.94 -14.33
CA VAL A 57 15.49 11.54 -15.22
C VAL A 57 15.94 12.93 -15.67
N ASN A 58 15.17 13.62 -16.53
CA ASN A 58 15.51 14.97 -17.01
C ASN A 58 14.41 16.02 -16.77
N TRP A 59 13.37 15.67 -16.03
CA TRP A 59 12.14 16.47 -15.85
C TRP A 59 11.82 16.82 -14.40
N SER A 60 12.70 16.47 -13.47
CA SER A 60 12.51 16.73 -12.02
C SER A 60 13.23 18.02 -11.59
N ASP A 61 12.92 18.49 -10.37
CA ASP A 61 13.59 19.66 -9.78
C ASP A 61 15.09 19.42 -9.56
N LEU A 62 15.45 18.19 -9.18
CA LEU A 62 16.83 17.73 -9.07
C LEU A 62 16.95 16.35 -9.71
N ASN A 63 17.61 16.28 -10.86
CA ASN A 63 17.80 15.04 -11.63
C ASN A 63 19.03 14.29 -11.12
N ASN A 64 18.99 13.78 -9.89
CA ASN A 64 20.07 13.01 -9.30
C ASN A 64 20.07 11.56 -9.84
N TYR A 65 21.25 10.94 -9.80
CA TYR A 65 21.36 9.51 -10.06
C TYR A 65 20.93 8.69 -8.85
N LEU A 66 20.38 7.50 -9.09
CA LEU A 66 20.18 6.49 -8.08
C LEU A 66 21.53 5.97 -7.57
N ASN A 67 21.59 5.47 -6.34
CA ASN A 67 22.79 4.87 -5.78
C ASN A 67 23.13 3.55 -6.50
N LYS A 68 24.39 3.13 -6.44
CA LYS A 68 24.80 1.82 -6.96
C LYS A 68 24.02 0.70 -6.27
N GLY A 69 23.40 -0.18 -7.04
CA GLY A 69 22.54 -1.26 -6.59
C GLY A 69 21.07 -0.88 -6.47
N GLU A 70 20.73 0.41 -6.45
CA GLU A 70 19.36 0.89 -6.28
C GLU A 70 18.49 0.61 -7.51
N THR A 71 19.04 0.78 -8.72
CA THR A 71 18.37 0.44 -9.99
C THR A 71 18.02 -1.05 -10.04
N ARG A 72 18.94 -1.93 -9.61
CA ARG A 72 18.70 -3.37 -9.49
C ARG A 72 17.62 -3.68 -8.44
N ALA A 73 17.70 -3.06 -7.26
CA ALA A 73 16.72 -3.23 -6.20
C ALA A 73 15.32 -2.79 -6.65
N MET A 74 15.21 -1.67 -7.38
CA MET A 74 13.97 -1.16 -7.95
C MET A 74 13.33 -2.15 -8.94
N ALA A 75 14.12 -2.75 -9.82
CA ALA A 75 13.63 -3.78 -10.74
C ALA A 75 13.12 -5.02 -10.00
N TRP A 76 13.88 -5.52 -9.01
CA TRP A 76 13.44 -6.65 -8.19
C TRP A 76 12.25 -6.34 -7.30
N HIS A 77 12.10 -5.09 -6.87
CA HIS A 77 10.93 -4.62 -6.13
C HIS A 77 9.66 -4.71 -6.98
N ALA A 78 9.73 -4.28 -8.25
CA ALA A 78 8.61 -4.46 -9.17
C ALA A 78 8.21 -5.94 -9.33
N ILE A 79 9.19 -6.85 -9.56
CA ILE A 79 8.95 -8.30 -9.67
C ILE A 79 8.37 -8.87 -8.35
N ALA A 80 8.89 -8.43 -7.20
CA ALA A 80 8.42 -8.83 -5.88
C ALA A 80 6.92 -8.50 -5.67
N HIS A 81 6.49 -7.35 -6.19
CA HIS A 81 5.11 -6.86 -6.11
C HIS A 81 4.20 -7.38 -7.24
N GLY A 82 4.69 -8.20 -8.15
CA GLY A 82 3.86 -8.87 -9.15
C GLY A 82 4.07 -8.40 -10.58
N ALA A 83 5.10 -7.61 -10.88
CA ALA A 83 5.46 -7.34 -12.27
C ALA A 83 5.99 -8.60 -12.95
N ASP A 84 5.65 -8.76 -14.23
CA ASP A 84 6.21 -9.81 -15.10
C ASP A 84 7.18 -9.23 -16.14
N ASP A 85 7.29 -7.90 -16.22
CA ASP A 85 8.21 -7.18 -17.09
C ASP A 85 8.73 -5.90 -16.42
N VAL A 86 9.99 -5.56 -16.73
CA VAL A 86 10.62 -4.29 -16.36
C VAL A 86 11.41 -3.79 -17.58
N SER A 87 10.92 -2.74 -18.21
CA SER A 87 11.50 -2.12 -19.40
C SER A 87 12.14 -0.79 -19.07
N TYR A 88 13.36 -0.55 -19.56
CA TYR A 88 14.12 0.67 -19.27
C TYR A 88 13.95 1.73 -20.36
N TRP A 89 13.71 2.95 -19.95
CA TRP A 89 13.77 4.13 -20.78
C TRP A 89 15.02 4.95 -20.42
N GLN A 90 16.05 5.07 -21.27
CA GLN A 90 16.07 4.56 -22.64
C GLN A 90 17.44 3.90 -22.95
N TRP A 91 17.50 3.16 -24.08
CA TRP A 91 18.71 2.46 -24.51
C TRP A 91 19.86 3.43 -24.79
N ARG A 92 19.61 4.47 -25.62
CA ARG A 92 20.62 5.44 -26.06
C ARG A 92 20.06 6.85 -26.00
N SER A 93 20.90 7.81 -25.61
CA SER A 93 20.53 9.23 -25.57
C SER A 93 20.01 9.72 -26.92
N ALA A 94 18.90 10.47 -26.90
CA ALA A 94 18.48 11.24 -28.05
C ALA A 94 19.53 12.28 -28.37
N PRO A 95 19.87 12.49 -29.66
CA PRO A 95 20.92 13.45 -30.04
C PRO A 95 20.49 14.91 -29.87
N ASN A 96 19.19 15.16 -29.72
CA ASN A 96 18.60 16.47 -29.48
C ASN A 96 17.19 16.31 -28.94
N GLY A 97 16.59 17.40 -28.47
CA GLY A 97 15.23 17.42 -27.92
C GLY A 97 15.22 17.39 -26.40
N GLN A 98 14.04 17.19 -25.82
CA GLN A 98 13.85 17.32 -24.38
C GLN A 98 14.51 16.20 -23.57
N GLU A 99 14.75 15.03 -24.17
CA GLU A 99 15.24 13.84 -23.48
C GLU A 99 16.73 13.56 -23.72
N GLU A 100 17.46 14.50 -24.31
CA GLU A 100 18.91 14.36 -24.55
C GLU A 100 19.71 14.14 -23.25
N MET A 101 19.21 14.66 -22.11
CA MET A 101 19.83 14.55 -20.80
C MET A 101 19.19 13.45 -19.92
N HIS A 102 18.26 12.67 -20.45
CA HIS A 102 17.71 11.52 -19.72
C HIS A 102 18.78 10.43 -19.57
N GLY A 103 18.79 9.73 -18.41
CA GLY A 103 19.71 8.63 -18.15
C GLY A 103 19.52 7.48 -19.15
N THR A 104 20.62 6.93 -19.65
CA THR A 104 20.62 5.90 -20.70
C THR A 104 21.58 4.77 -20.38
N LEU A 105 21.50 3.67 -21.14
CA LEU A 105 22.39 2.52 -21.02
C LEU A 105 23.62 2.66 -21.96
N VAL A 106 23.44 3.41 -23.04
CA VAL A 106 24.48 3.70 -24.02
C VAL A 106 24.50 5.20 -24.25
N GLY A 107 25.68 5.80 -24.17
CA GLY A 107 25.88 7.23 -24.38
C GLY A 107 25.61 7.66 -25.82
N ALA A 108 25.59 8.96 -26.05
CA ALA A 108 25.35 9.54 -27.39
C ALA A 108 26.44 9.11 -28.41
N ASP A 109 27.64 8.83 -27.94
CA ASP A 109 28.77 8.30 -28.72
C ASP A 109 28.67 6.81 -29.07
N GLY A 110 27.64 6.12 -28.58
CA GLY A 110 27.44 4.69 -28.80
C GLY A 110 28.23 3.78 -27.85
N THR A 111 28.91 4.34 -26.84
CA THR A 111 29.63 3.54 -25.84
C THR A 111 28.77 3.26 -24.59
N PRO A 112 28.96 2.11 -23.90
CA PRO A 112 28.29 1.80 -22.66
C PRO A 112 28.54 2.84 -21.57
N VAL A 113 27.51 3.23 -20.84
CA VAL A 113 27.68 3.99 -19.59
C VAL A 113 27.85 3.03 -18.40
N PRO A 114 28.41 3.45 -17.26
CA PRO A 114 28.70 2.57 -16.13
C PRO A 114 27.47 1.76 -15.63
N LEU A 115 26.29 2.31 -15.76
CA LEU A 115 25.04 1.69 -15.31
C LEU A 115 24.61 0.48 -16.15
N LEU A 116 25.11 0.34 -17.39
CA LEU A 116 24.81 -0.83 -18.22
C LEU A 116 25.27 -2.14 -17.56
N GLU A 117 26.33 -2.10 -16.75
CA GLU A 117 26.81 -3.28 -16.03
C GLU A 117 25.74 -3.79 -15.03
N GLU A 118 25.16 -2.87 -14.23
CA GLU A 118 24.14 -3.20 -13.24
C GLU A 118 22.84 -3.73 -13.90
N VAL A 119 22.39 -3.07 -14.98
CA VAL A 119 21.22 -3.52 -15.73
C VAL A 119 21.47 -4.87 -16.41
N THR A 120 22.69 -5.08 -16.94
CA THR A 120 23.07 -6.39 -17.52
C THR A 120 23.09 -7.48 -16.46
N GLN A 121 23.57 -7.19 -15.25
CA GLN A 121 23.49 -8.13 -14.13
C GLN A 121 22.04 -8.48 -13.81
N THR A 122 21.17 -7.48 -13.69
CA THR A 122 19.74 -7.65 -13.43
C THR A 122 19.07 -8.52 -14.49
N ALA A 123 19.35 -8.28 -15.77
CA ALA A 123 18.82 -9.08 -16.88
C ALA A 123 19.26 -10.54 -16.80
N LYS A 124 20.52 -10.83 -16.47
CA LYS A 124 21.03 -12.20 -16.28
C LYS A 124 20.37 -12.89 -15.07
N GLU A 125 20.10 -12.15 -14.02
CA GLU A 125 19.40 -12.65 -12.84
C GLU A 125 17.93 -13.01 -13.18
N PHE A 126 17.25 -12.17 -13.96
CA PHE A 126 15.91 -12.44 -14.46
C PHE A 126 15.89 -13.67 -15.36
N GLU A 127 16.81 -13.77 -16.32
CA GLU A 127 16.96 -14.95 -17.18
C GLU A 127 17.14 -16.25 -16.36
N ARG A 128 18.01 -16.22 -15.36
CA ARG A 128 18.28 -17.37 -14.48
C ARG A 128 17.07 -17.78 -13.65
N SER A 129 16.30 -16.81 -13.15
CA SER A 129 15.20 -17.05 -12.23
C SER A 129 13.81 -17.17 -12.88
N GLN A 130 13.66 -16.82 -14.18
CA GLN A 130 12.36 -16.74 -14.88
C GLN A 130 11.47 -17.97 -14.72
N SER A 131 12.07 -19.17 -14.75
CA SER A 131 11.31 -20.43 -14.63
C SER A 131 10.65 -20.58 -13.24
N ALA A 132 11.27 -20.03 -12.20
CA ALA A 132 10.71 -20.03 -10.85
C ALA A 132 9.53 -19.05 -10.73
N PHE A 133 9.59 -17.90 -11.41
CA PHE A 133 8.53 -16.89 -11.37
C PHE A 133 7.37 -17.18 -12.32
N ARG A 134 7.59 -17.92 -13.40
CA ARG A 134 6.55 -18.23 -14.40
C ARG A 134 5.33 -18.89 -13.75
N GLY A 135 4.14 -18.32 -13.98
CA GLY A 135 2.87 -18.79 -13.46
C GLY A 135 2.69 -18.58 -11.95
N THR A 136 3.45 -17.64 -11.35
CA THR A 136 3.26 -17.21 -9.97
C THR A 136 2.53 -15.89 -9.91
N ARG A 137 1.82 -15.65 -8.79
CA ARG A 137 1.18 -14.38 -8.47
C ARG A 137 1.39 -14.00 -7.01
N VAL A 138 1.25 -12.74 -6.69
CA VAL A 138 1.12 -12.29 -5.30
C VAL A 138 -0.25 -12.71 -4.78
N VAL A 139 -0.30 -13.19 -3.55
CA VAL A 139 -1.54 -13.53 -2.84
C VAL A 139 -1.54 -12.82 -1.51
N SER A 140 -2.58 -12.03 -1.25
CA SER A 140 -2.73 -11.25 -0.04
C SER A 140 -4.04 -11.55 0.68
N GLU A 141 -4.02 -11.51 2.02
CA GLU A 141 -5.20 -11.55 2.88
C GLU A 141 -5.65 -10.14 3.33
N VAL A 142 -4.93 -9.10 2.89
CA VAL A 142 -5.18 -7.70 3.26
C VAL A 142 -5.43 -6.87 2.01
N ALA A 143 -6.47 -6.05 2.01
CA ALA A 143 -6.72 -5.05 0.98
C ALA A 143 -6.79 -3.64 1.54
N LEU A 144 -6.19 -2.69 0.83
CA LEU A 144 -6.40 -1.26 0.97
C LEU A 144 -7.36 -0.80 -0.14
N LEU A 145 -8.48 -0.23 0.22
CA LEU A 145 -9.40 0.32 -0.76
C LEU A 145 -8.91 1.69 -1.25
N ASN A 146 -8.78 1.81 -2.55
CA ASN A 146 -8.46 3.07 -3.22
C ASN A 146 -9.64 3.47 -4.12
N ASP A 147 -10.30 4.53 -3.74
CA ASP A 147 -11.41 5.12 -4.50
C ASP A 147 -11.01 6.50 -5.04
N TYR A 148 -10.94 6.61 -6.35
CA TYR A 148 -10.57 7.86 -7.01
C TYR A 148 -11.63 8.94 -6.82
N GLU A 149 -12.90 8.58 -6.86
CA GLU A 149 -14.01 9.53 -6.74
C GLU A 149 -14.09 10.10 -5.32
N SER A 150 -13.96 9.27 -4.29
CA SER A 150 -13.83 9.74 -2.90
C SER A 150 -12.64 10.68 -2.70
N ARG A 151 -11.49 10.38 -3.34
CA ARG A 151 -10.31 11.26 -3.27
C ARG A 151 -10.56 12.61 -3.90
N TRP A 152 -11.18 12.65 -5.08
CA TRP A 152 -11.54 13.90 -5.75
C TRP A 152 -12.57 14.70 -4.99
N ALA A 153 -13.60 14.04 -4.43
CA ALA A 153 -14.61 14.69 -3.59
C ALA A 153 -13.96 15.37 -2.37
N VAL A 154 -13.01 14.69 -1.70
CA VAL A 154 -12.26 15.27 -0.60
C VAL A 154 -11.32 16.38 -1.07
N ASP A 155 -10.60 16.19 -2.18
CA ASP A 155 -9.67 17.20 -2.71
C ASP A 155 -10.39 18.48 -3.15
N TRP A 156 -11.62 18.36 -3.63
CA TRP A 156 -12.47 19.49 -3.96
C TRP A 156 -12.91 20.28 -2.71
N GLN A 157 -13.18 19.60 -1.61
CA GLN A 157 -13.64 20.18 -0.34
C GLN A 157 -12.84 19.66 0.86
N LYS A 158 -11.54 19.96 0.90
CA LYS A 158 -10.63 19.48 1.95
C LYS A 158 -11.01 19.90 3.35
N HIS A 159 -11.66 21.06 3.50
CA HIS A 159 -11.96 21.72 4.77
C HIS A 159 -10.70 22.19 5.53
N THR A 160 -9.61 21.44 5.50
CA THR A 160 -8.26 21.89 5.87
C THR A 160 -7.30 21.58 4.72
N ARG A 161 -6.50 22.57 4.30
CA ARG A 161 -5.62 22.47 3.12
C ARG A 161 -4.58 21.36 3.22
N GLN A 162 -4.18 21.00 4.45
CA GLN A 162 -3.17 19.99 4.73
C GLN A 162 -3.73 18.55 4.65
N TYR A 163 -5.06 18.37 4.59
CA TYR A 163 -5.65 17.03 4.47
C TYR A 163 -5.26 16.43 3.13
N ASN A 164 -4.56 15.31 3.19
CA ASN A 164 -4.03 14.62 2.00
C ASN A 164 -4.42 13.15 2.06
N THR A 165 -5.38 12.77 1.23
CA THR A 165 -5.91 11.40 1.14
C THR A 165 -4.86 10.39 0.72
N TYR A 166 -3.95 10.77 -0.19
CA TYR A 166 -2.87 9.90 -0.64
C TYR A 166 -1.85 9.63 0.47
N ALA A 167 -1.38 10.67 1.16
CA ALA A 167 -0.47 10.52 2.30
C ALA A 167 -1.08 9.67 3.41
N MET A 168 -2.38 9.84 3.70
CA MET A 168 -3.06 8.99 4.68
C MET A 168 -3.10 7.52 4.24
N SER A 169 -3.40 7.24 2.97
CA SER A 169 -3.34 5.88 2.44
C SER A 169 -1.93 5.28 2.56
N GLN A 170 -0.88 6.08 2.30
CA GLN A 170 0.51 5.64 2.46
C GLN A 170 0.85 5.29 3.92
N THR A 171 0.39 6.08 4.89
CA THR A 171 0.63 5.80 6.31
C THR A 171 0.02 4.45 6.73
N TYR A 172 -1.22 4.16 6.31
CA TYR A 172 -1.85 2.85 6.56
C TYR A 172 -1.15 1.73 5.79
N TYR A 173 -0.81 1.96 4.51
CA TYR A 173 -0.09 0.99 3.70
C TYR A 173 1.22 0.57 4.35
N LYS A 174 2.06 1.53 4.72
CA LYS A 174 3.35 1.30 5.38
C LYS A 174 3.23 0.44 6.63
N ALA A 175 2.33 0.81 7.53
CA ALA A 175 2.12 0.09 8.78
C ALA A 175 1.66 -1.37 8.55
N LEU A 176 0.66 -1.55 7.67
CA LEU A 176 0.10 -2.87 7.37
C LEU A 176 1.08 -3.73 6.57
N ARG A 177 1.77 -3.16 5.58
CA ARG A 177 2.74 -3.87 4.74
C ARG A 177 3.90 -4.42 5.55
N LYS A 178 4.38 -3.66 6.55
CA LYS A 178 5.43 -4.11 7.48
C LYS A 178 5.00 -5.35 8.27
N ILE A 179 3.73 -5.46 8.68
CA ILE A 179 3.23 -6.53 9.53
C ILE A 179 2.76 -7.73 8.71
N ALA A 180 1.90 -7.50 7.72
CA ALA A 180 1.31 -8.56 6.89
C ALA A 180 2.26 -9.05 5.78
N GLN A 181 3.22 -8.21 5.35
CA GLN A 181 4.20 -8.47 4.29
C GLN A 181 3.59 -8.73 2.91
N SER A 182 2.31 -8.56 2.77
CA SER A 182 1.57 -8.61 1.51
C SER A 182 0.29 -7.80 1.63
N MET A 183 -0.05 -7.05 0.60
CA MET A 183 -1.24 -6.22 0.54
C MET A 183 -1.66 -6.00 -0.90
N ASP A 184 -2.96 -5.93 -1.16
CA ASP A 184 -3.50 -5.47 -2.44
C ASP A 184 -4.09 -4.06 -2.27
N VAL A 185 -3.98 -3.24 -3.31
CA VAL A 185 -4.65 -1.93 -3.38
C VAL A 185 -5.70 -2.02 -4.48
N VAL A 186 -6.99 -2.04 -4.10
CA VAL A 186 -8.08 -2.38 -5.01
C VAL A 186 -9.22 -1.37 -4.99
N SER A 187 -10.08 -1.44 -6.02
CA SER A 187 -11.34 -0.69 -6.03
C SER A 187 -12.26 -1.12 -4.88
N PRO A 188 -13.04 -0.20 -4.29
CA PRO A 188 -14.05 -0.58 -3.30
C PRO A 188 -15.15 -1.49 -3.85
N TYR A 189 -15.31 -1.56 -5.18
CA TYR A 189 -16.25 -2.43 -5.87
C TYR A 189 -15.66 -3.79 -6.29
N ALA A 190 -14.38 -4.05 -5.99
CA ALA A 190 -13.76 -5.34 -6.26
C ALA A 190 -14.37 -6.45 -5.37
N PRO A 191 -14.36 -7.73 -5.80
CA PRO A 191 -14.66 -8.86 -4.93
C PRO A 191 -13.73 -8.87 -3.70
N LEU A 192 -14.28 -9.01 -2.50
CA LEU A 192 -13.54 -8.93 -1.24
C LEU A 192 -13.39 -10.27 -0.51
N ASP A 193 -13.94 -11.35 -1.05
CA ASP A 193 -14.05 -12.66 -0.37
C ASP A 193 -12.70 -13.30 -0.01
N GLU A 194 -11.62 -12.94 -0.70
CA GLU A 194 -10.28 -13.45 -0.45
C GLU A 194 -9.55 -12.72 0.69
N TYR A 195 -10.07 -11.56 1.14
CA TYR A 195 -9.43 -10.74 2.15
C TYR A 195 -10.03 -10.98 3.54
N LYS A 196 -9.17 -11.14 4.53
CA LYS A 196 -9.55 -11.17 5.95
C LYS A 196 -9.67 -9.78 6.56
N LEU A 197 -8.88 -8.85 6.03
CA LEU A 197 -8.82 -7.46 6.47
C LEU A 197 -8.94 -6.53 5.26
N VAL A 198 -9.91 -5.62 5.30
CA VAL A 198 -10.12 -4.57 4.30
C VAL A 198 -10.05 -3.22 5.00
N VAL A 199 -9.15 -2.35 4.56
CA VAL A 199 -8.94 -1.03 5.14
C VAL A 199 -9.25 0.06 4.12
N ALA A 200 -10.13 0.98 4.47
CA ALA A 200 -10.64 2.06 3.63
C ALA A 200 -10.37 3.42 4.30
N PRO A 201 -9.13 3.95 4.26
CA PRO A 201 -8.78 5.16 5.00
C PRO A 201 -9.48 6.42 4.49
N ASN A 202 -9.96 6.42 3.25
CA ASN A 202 -10.44 7.61 2.55
C ASN A 202 -11.73 7.36 1.75
N LEU A 203 -12.61 6.50 2.21
CA LEU A 203 -13.84 6.14 1.49
C LEU A 203 -14.97 7.14 1.82
N ASN A 204 -14.90 8.34 1.23
CA ASN A 204 -15.83 9.43 1.51
C ASN A 204 -17.22 9.17 0.91
N LEU A 205 -17.28 8.63 -0.31
CA LEU A 205 -18.51 8.29 -1.01
C LEU A 205 -18.87 6.82 -0.74
N ILE A 206 -20.00 6.61 -0.05
CA ILE A 206 -20.54 5.25 0.17
C ILE A 206 -22.02 5.26 -0.19
N PRO A 207 -22.37 5.11 -1.49
CA PRO A 207 -23.76 4.91 -1.88
C PRO A 207 -24.32 3.60 -1.32
N GLU A 208 -25.62 3.45 -1.30
CA GLU A 208 -26.31 2.30 -0.71
C GLU A 208 -25.81 0.95 -1.27
N SER A 209 -25.57 0.88 -2.58
CA SER A 209 -25.07 -0.33 -3.23
C SER A 209 -23.68 -0.74 -2.73
N LEU A 210 -22.77 0.24 -2.54
CA LEU A 210 -21.44 -0.01 -2.00
C LEU A 210 -21.53 -0.37 -0.51
N ALA A 211 -22.36 0.32 0.25
CA ALA A 211 -22.58 -0.01 1.66
C ALA A 211 -23.06 -1.45 1.84
N LYS A 212 -23.99 -1.90 0.98
CA LYS A 212 -24.45 -3.29 0.96
C LYS A 212 -23.30 -4.26 0.67
N HIS A 213 -22.48 -3.99 -0.36
CA HIS A 213 -21.32 -4.81 -0.73
C HIS A 213 -20.33 -4.95 0.45
N LEU A 214 -19.99 -3.84 1.09
CA LEU A 214 -19.09 -3.82 2.25
C LEU A 214 -19.70 -4.56 3.46
N LEU A 215 -21.00 -4.39 3.70
CA LEU A 215 -21.70 -5.06 4.78
C LEU A 215 -21.80 -6.58 4.54
N ASP A 216 -22.03 -7.01 3.31
CA ASP A 216 -22.05 -8.44 2.95
C ASP A 216 -20.67 -9.07 3.21
N TYR A 217 -19.56 -8.36 2.88
CA TYR A 217 -18.20 -8.78 3.23
C TYR A 217 -18.02 -8.96 4.75
N VAL A 218 -18.47 -7.98 5.55
CA VAL A 218 -18.38 -8.05 7.02
C VAL A 218 -19.17 -9.23 7.56
N LYS A 219 -20.43 -9.39 7.15
CA LYS A 219 -21.32 -10.48 7.59
C LYS A 219 -20.76 -11.87 7.31
N ASN A 220 -19.96 -12.00 6.23
CA ASN A 220 -19.29 -13.24 5.84
C ASN A 220 -18.01 -13.52 6.62
N GLY A 221 -17.59 -12.64 7.53
CA GLY A 221 -16.45 -12.85 8.43
C GLY A 221 -15.27 -11.91 8.19
N GLY A 222 -15.40 -10.95 7.29
CA GLY A 222 -14.37 -9.95 7.02
C GLY A 222 -14.26 -8.88 8.11
N HIS A 223 -13.08 -8.31 8.28
CA HIS A 223 -12.87 -7.14 9.12
C HIS A 223 -12.74 -5.89 8.23
N LEU A 224 -13.75 -5.02 8.26
CA LEU A 224 -13.75 -3.74 7.54
C LEU A 224 -13.30 -2.62 8.48
N VAL A 225 -12.32 -1.83 8.04
CA VAL A 225 -11.85 -0.64 8.77
C VAL A 225 -12.07 0.60 7.91
N LEU A 226 -12.86 1.52 8.42
CA LEU A 226 -13.17 2.81 7.80
C LEU A 226 -12.33 3.91 8.44
N GLY A 227 -11.75 4.78 7.64
CA GLY A 227 -11.06 5.99 8.11
C GLY A 227 -12.02 7.18 8.29
N PRO A 228 -11.47 8.33 8.70
CA PRO A 228 -12.27 9.53 8.89
C PRO A 228 -12.92 9.99 7.58
N ARG A 229 -14.06 10.63 7.70
CA ARG A 229 -14.92 11.12 6.59
C ARG A 229 -15.55 10.00 5.75
N ALA A 230 -15.45 8.73 6.14
CA ALA A 230 -16.09 7.64 5.41
C ALA A 230 -17.62 7.74 5.47
N GLY A 231 -18.28 7.51 4.31
CA GLY A 231 -19.73 7.48 4.20
C GLY A 231 -20.43 8.82 4.49
N LEU A 232 -19.79 9.92 4.11
CA LEU A 232 -20.36 11.26 4.25
C LEU A 232 -21.29 11.61 3.08
N LYS A 233 -20.99 11.09 1.87
CA LYS A 233 -21.63 11.49 0.61
C LYS A 233 -22.04 10.29 -0.22
N ASP A 234 -22.96 10.55 -1.15
CA ASP A 234 -23.41 9.60 -2.18
C ASP A 234 -22.53 9.65 -3.44
N GLU A 235 -22.91 8.91 -4.49
CA GLU A 235 -22.23 8.84 -5.78
C GLU A 235 -22.27 10.13 -6.61
N TYR A 236 -23.09 11.09 -6.22
CA TYR A 236 -23.22 12.41 -6.87
C TYR A 236 -22.46 13.51 -6.12
N ASP A 237 -21.65 13.14 -5.11
CA ASP A 237 -20.96 14.08 -4.22
C ASP A 237 -21.92 14.93 -3.36
N ALA A 238 -23.15 14.44 -3.14
CA ALA A 238 -24.14 15.06 -2.28
C ALA A 238 -24.07 14.46 -0.87
N LEU A 239 -24.30 15.29 0.16
CA LEU A 239 -24.36 14.84 1.54
C LEU A 239 -25.49 13.84 1.73
N LEU A 240 -25.20 12.70 2.35
CA LEU A 240 -26.22 11.76 2.77
C LEU A 240 -27.09 12.38 3.88
N PRO A 241 -28.42 12.11 3.89
CA PRO A 241 -29.30 12.55 4.96
C PRO A 241 -29.06 11.81 6.27
N GLN A 242 -28.43 10.62 6.21
CA GLN A 242 -28.02 9.85 7.38
C GLN A 242 -26.70 10.40 7.94
N ARG A 243 -26.54 10.34 9.27
CA ARG A 243 -25.26 10.65 9.91
C ARG A 243 -24.19 9.62 9.53
N GLN A 244 -22.96 10.10 9.36
CA GLN A 244 -21.77 9.29 9.04
C GLN A 244 -21.62 8.11 10.01
N PRO A 245 -21.24 6.92 9.54
CA PRO A 245 -20.89 6.55 8.16
C PRO A 245 -22.08 6.16 7.26
N GLY A 246 -23.14 6.92 7.27
CA GLY A 246 -24.29 6.76 6.38
C GLY A 246 -25.00 5.41 6.58
N PHE A 247 -25.17 4.63 5.52
CA PHE A 247 -25.83 3.33 5.54
C PHE A 247 -25.12 2.25 6.41
N LEU A 248 -23.88 2.51 6.86
CA LEU A 248 -23.13 1.60 7.72
C LEU A 248 -23.24 1.94 9.21
N ALA A 249 -23.90 3.05 9.58
CA ALA A 249 -23.96 3.53 10.97
C ALA A 249 -24.61 2.52 11.93
N ASP A 250 -25.70 1.88 11.52
CA ASP A 250 -26.40 0.88 12.37
C ASP A 250 -25.53 -0.38 12.56
N ALA A 251 -24.86 -0.84 11.50
CA ALA A 251 -23.95 -2.00 11.61
C ALA A 251 -22.70 -1.68 12.45
N LEU A 252 -22.21 -0.43 12.41
CA LEU A 252 -21.13 0.02 13.26
C LEU A 252 -21.55 0.16 14.73
N GLY A 253 -22.84 0.33 15.01
CA GLY A 253 -23.34 0.65 16.36
C GLY A 253 -22.81 1.99 16.88
N ALA A 254 -22.44 2.90 15.98
CA ALA A 254 -21.96 4.24 16.28
C ALA A 254 -22.16 5.18 15.10
N ARG A 255 -22.11 6.47 15.37
CA ARG A 255 -22.21 7.50 14.33
C ARG A 255 -21.37 8.73 14.68
N VAL A 256 -21.09 9.54 13.67
CA VAL A 256 -20.45 10.84 13.82
C VAL A 256 -21.51 11.89 14.20
N GLU A 257 -21.31 12.56 15.32
CA GLU A 257 -22.19 13.67 15.73
C GLU A 257 -21.71 15.00 15.14
N GLN A 258 -20.38 15.23 15.10
CA GLN A 258 -19.76 16.44 14.59
C GLN A 258 -18.31 16.17 14.17
N PHE A 259 -17.75 16.99 13.30
CA PHE A 259 -16.36 16.97 12.90
C PHE A 259 -15.66 18.31 13.17
N TYR A 260 -14.34 18.24 13.31
CA TYR A 260 -13.50 19.40 13.64
C TYR A 260 -12.21 19.36 12.84
N ALA A 261 -11.89 20.47 12.17
CA ALA A 261 -10.51 20.73 11.75
C ALA A 261 -9.69 21.11 12.98
N LEU A 262 -8.55 20.47 13.16
CA LEU A 262 -7.73 20.64 14.34
C LEU A 262 -6.65 21.71 14.11
N GLU A 263 -6.60 22.74 14.96
CA GLU A 263 -5.54 23.74 14.97
C GLU A 263 -4.24 23.20 15.59
N LYS A 264 -4.37 22.23 16.49
CA LYS A 264 -3.29 21.58 17.23
C LYS A 264 -3.59 20.08 17.35
N ASN A 265 -2.54 19.29 17.51
CA ASN A 265 -2.70 17.89 17.83
C ASN A 265 -3.49 17.68 19.11
N VAL A 266 -4.41 16.73 19.09
CA VAL A 266 -5.25 16.35 20.23
C VAL A 266 -4.77 15.02 20.79
N PRO A 267 -4.52 14.90 22.10
CA PRO A 267 -4.13 13.65 22.72
C PRO A 267 -5.19 12.57 22.49
N LEU A 268 -4.74 11.35 22.26
CA LEU A 268 -5.56 10.16 22.15
C LEU A 268 -5.06 9.08 23.09
N TYR A 269 -5.96 8.33 23.72
CA TYR A 269 -5.61 7.26 24.65
C TYR A 269 -6.65 6.14 24.63
N GLY A 270 -6.23 4.93 24.91
CA GLY A 270 -7.13 3.79 25.00
C GLY A 270 -6.45 2.45 24.99
N THR A 271 -7.19 1.41 24.61
CA THR A 271 -6.73 0.01 24.67
C THR A 271 -5.62 -0.30 23.67
N ILE A 272 -5.53 0.47 22.57
CA ILE A 272 -4.47 0.30 21.55
C ILE A 272 -3.32 1.27 21.73
N GLY A 273 -3.23 1.98 22.87
CA GLY A 273 -2.10 2.83 23.23
C GLY A 273 -2.46 4.29 23.43
N THR A 274 -1.43 5.13 23.38
CA THR A 274 -1.51 6.60 23.51
C THR A 274 -0.75 7.26 22.36
N GLY A 275 -1.22 8.42 21.93
CA GLY A 275 -0.62 9.20 20.85
C GLY A 275 -1.44 10.45 20.59
N ALA A 276 -1.53 10.89 19.33
CA ALA A 276 -2.25 12.09 18.97
C ALA A 276 -3.05 11.96 17.67
N GLY A 277 -4.15 12.72 17.59
CA GLY A 277 -4.85 13.02 16.36
C GLY A 277 -4.45 14.39 15.83
N SER A 278 -4.38 14.54 14.52
CA SER A 278 -4.02 15.79 13.84
C SER A 278 -4.99 16.11 12.71
N LEU A 279 -4.98 17.33 12.23
CA LEU A 279 -5.71 17.83 11.05
C LEU A 279 -7.24 17.70 11.12
N TRP A 280 -7.78 16.51 11.46
CA TRP A 280 -9.19 16.20 11.43
C TRP A 280 -9.58 15.24 12.55
N ALA A 281 -10.67 15.55 13.23
CA ALA A 281 -11.26 14.71 14.27
C ALA A 281 -12.79 14.71 14.18
N GLU A 282 -13.38 13.58 14.48
CA GLU A 282 -14.82 13.34 14.48
C GLU A 282 -15.27 12.89 15.87
N GLN A 283 -16.27 13.56 16.40
CA GLN A 283 -16.91 13.21 17.65
C GLN A 283 -17.84 12.02 17.40
N LEU A 284 -17.43 10.85 17.84
CA LEU A 284 -18.25 9.64 17.72
C LEU A 284 -19.20 9.50 18.89
N LYS A 285 -20.36 8.92 18.60
CA LYS A 285 -21.34 8.49 19.61
C LYS A 285 -21.71 7.04 19.35
N THR A 286 -21.49 6.19 20.35
CA THR A 286 -21.97 4.80 20.31
C THR A 286 -23.49 4.77 20.44
N THR A 287 -24.14 3.94 19.63
CA THR A 287 -25.60 3.73 19.59
C THR A 287 -25.99 2.32 20.02
N ASP A 288 -25.02 1.40 20.08
CA ASP A 288 -25.15 0.05 20.58
C ASP A 288 -24.24 -0.18 21.79
N ALA A 289 -24.73 -0.87 22.81
CA ALA A 289 -24.00 -1.14 24.06
C ALA A 289 -22.79 -2.11 23.87
N ASN A 290 -22.80 -2.90 22.79
CA ASN A 290 -21.72 -3.83 22.45
C ASN A 290 -20.62 -3.18 21.61
N THR A 291 -20.77 -1.90 21.22
CA THR A 291 -19.72 -1.17 20.50
C THR A 291 -18.56 -0.87 21.44
N GLU A 292 -17.40 -1.43 21.14
CA GLU A 292 -16.17 -1.21 21.91
C GLU A 292 -15.51 0.10 21.48
N VAL A 293 -14.91 0.81 22.46
CA VAL A 293 -14.15 2.03 22.23
C VAL A 293 -12.66 1.70 22.39
N TRP A 294 -11.90 1.78 21.31
CA TRP A 294 -10.46 1.52 21.33
C TRP A 294 -9.64 2.76 21.69
N LEU A 295 -10.07 3.94 21.23
CA LEU A 295 -9.43 5.22 21.59
C LEU A 295 -10.47 6.27 21.95
N ARG A 296 -10.06 7.17 22.86
CA ARG A 296 -10.80 8.38 23.23
C ARG A 296 -9.92 9.60 23.07
N TYR A 297 -10.54 10.74 22.84
CA TYR A 297 -9.87 12.03 22.86
C TYR A 297 -9.51 12.44 24.30
N GLY A 298 -8.31 12.98 24.47
CA GLY A 298 -7.92 13.69 25.68
C GLY A 298 -8.47 15.11 25.70
N THR A 299 -7.91 15.95 26.58
CA THR A 299 -8.31 17.35 26.70
C THR A 299 -7.94 18.13 25.44
N SER A 300 -8.92 18.83 24.87
CA SER A 300 -8.74 19.62 23.64
C SER A 300 -9.64 20.87 23.61
N ASN A 301 -10.79 20.80 22.95
CA ASN A 301 -11.70 21.92 22.73
C ASN A 301 -12.99 21.85 23.57
N GLY A 302 -13.06 20.92 24.52
CA GLY A 302 -14.23 20.65 25.37
C GLY A 302 -15.31 19.79 24.70
N TRP A 303 -15.45 19.84 23.37
CA TRP A 303 -16.44 19.04 22.62
C TRP A 303 -15.95 17.62 22.35
N LEU A 304 -14.65 17.46 22.09
CA LEU A 304 -14.02 16.17 21.87
C LEU A 304 -13.64 15.47 23.19
N ASP A 305 -13.43 16.21 24.26
CA ASP A 305 -12.86 15.71 25.53
C ASP A 305 -13.58 14.47 26.05
N GLY A 306 -12.86 13.36 26.17
CA GLY A 306 -13.38 12.06 26.61
C GLY A 306 -14.25 11.32 25.59
N GLN A 307 -14.60 11.92 24.45
CA GLN A 307 -15.43 11.28 23.43
C GLN A 307 -14.68 10.15 22.72
N PRO A 308 -15.40 9.12 22.21
CA PRO A 308 -14.79 8.08 21.40
C PRO A 308 -14.14 8.66 20.12
N ALA A 309 -12.95 8.14 19.78
CA ALA A 309 -12.21 8.49 18.58
C ALA A 309 -12.05 7.29 17.64
N VAL A 310 -11.94 6.08 18.19
CA VAL A 310 -11.93 4.83 17.42
C VAL A 310 -12.86 3.84 18.08
N VAL A 311 -13.78 3.28 17.30
CA VAL A 311 -14.76 2.30 17.76
C VAL A 311 -14.75 1.07 16.88
N THR A 312 -15.15 -0.07 17.45
CA THR A 312 -15.29 -1.34 16.74
C THR A 312 -16.56 -2.07 17.18
N HIS A 313 -17.18 -2.80 16.26
CA HIS A 313 -18.40 -3.54 16.52
C HIS A 313 -18.39 -4.89 15.78
N ALA A 314 -18.80 -5.95 16.46
CA ALA A 314 -18.98 -7.26 15.86
C ALA A 314 -20.31 -7.32 15.10
N VAL A 315 -20.29 -7.78 13.85
CA VAL A 315 -21.47 -7.92 12.99
C VAL A 315 -21.51 -9.34 12.44
N GLU A 316 -22.43 -10.15 12.94
CA GLU A 316 -22.56 -11.57 12.59
C GLU A 316 -21.21 -12.31 12.76
N LYS A 317 -20.50 -12.64 11.66
CA LYS A 317 -19.21 -13.35 11.71
C LYS A 317 -18.00 -12.44 11.64
N GLY A 318 -18.18 -11.18 11.28
CA GLY A 318 -17.08 -10.24 11.03
C GLY A 318 -17.10 -9.04 11.96
N THR A 319 -16.36 -8.03 11.60
CA THR A 319 -16.15 -6.82 12.41
C THR A 319 -16.11 -5.58 11.54
N ILE A 320 -16.66 -4.49 12.04
CA ILE A 320 -16.51 -3.16 11.46
C ILE A 320 -15.83 -2.24 12.48
N THR A 321 -14.79 -1.52 12.05
CA THR A 321 -14.08 -0.54 12.87
C THR A 321 -14.12 0.82 12.18
N TYR A 322 -14.30 1.88 12.95
CA TYR A 322 -14.30 3.25 12.46
C TYR A 322 -13.25 4.09 13.19
N VAL A 323 -12.41 4.76 12.44
CA VAL A 323 -11.35 5.64 12.92
C VAL A 323 -11.75 7.09 12.63
N GLY A 324 -12.16 7.83 13.65
CA GLY A 324 -12.69 9.19 13.53
C GLY A 324 -11.62 10.30 13.58
N ALA A 325 -10.33 9.97 13.45
CA ALA A 325 -9.26 10.96 13.48
C ALA A 325 -8.11 10.60 12.53
N VAL A 326 -7.36 11.59 12.09
CA VAL A 326 -6.05 11.37 11.46
C VAL A 326 -5.04 11.08 12.57
N LEU A 327 -4.69 9.81 12.73
CA LEU A 327 -3.80 9.32 13.79
C LEU A 327 -2.33 9.60 13.47
N ASP A 328 -1.50 9.75 14.49
CA ASP A 328 -0.04 9.75 14.34
C ASP A 328 0.50 8.35 13.99
N ASP A 329 1.76 8.26 13.56
CA ASP A 329 2.39 7.02 13.09
C ASP A 329 2.41 5.92 14.18
N THR A 330 2.54 6.30 15.46
CA THR A 330 2.53 5.35 16.58
C THR A 330 1.16 4.69 16.69
N LEU A 331 0.10 5.48 16.69
CA LEU A 331 -1.26 4.94 16.78
C LEU A 331 -1.69 4.18 15.52
N VAL A 332 -1.25 4.61 14.33
CA VAL A 332 -1.50 3.85 13.09
C VAL A 332 -0.80 2.49 13.14
N THR A 333 0.42 2.43 13.66
CA THR A 333 1.15 1.14 13.83
C THR A 333 0.41 0.23 14.83
N ASN A 334 0.05 0.75 15.99
CA ASN A 334 -0.68 -0.03 17.01
C ASN A 334 -2.05 -0.49 16.49
N LEU A 335 -2.74 0.37 15.76
CA LEU A 335 -4.01 0.04 15.10
C LEU A 335 -3.81 -1.09 14.08
N ALA A 336 -2.77 -1.01 13.24
CA ALA A 336 -2.45 -2.03 12.26
C ALA A 336 -2.18 -3.40 12.92
N GLU A 337 -1.40 -3.42 14.01
CA GLU A 337 -1.16 -4.63 14.81
C GLU A 337 -2.46 -5.22 15.37
N GLN A 338 -3.32 -4.37 15.91
CA GLN A 338 -4.62 -4.79 16.45
C GLN A 338 -5.52 -5.38 15.35
N MET A 339 -5.62 -4.70 14.19
CA MET A 339 -6.43 -5.15 13.06
C MET A 339 -5.95 -6.49 12.50
N VAL A 340 -4.64 -6.63 12.27
CA VAL A 340 -4.02 -7.86 11.76
C VAL A 340 -4.24 -9.02 12.74
N ARG A 341 -4.05 -8.78 14.05
CA ARG A 341 -4.31 -9.79 15.09
C ARG A 341 -5.76 -10.22 15.12
N GLN A 342 -6.71 -9.29 15.10
CA GLN A 342 -8.15 -9.57 15.19
C GLN A 342 -8.68 -10.30 13.95
N SER A 343 -8.21 -9.92 12.76
CA SER A 343 -8.59 -10.57 11.49
C SER A 343 -7.89 -11.92 11.26
N GLY A 344 -6.92 -12.30 12.09
CA GLY A 344 -6.18 -13.56 11.94
C GLY A 344 -5.29 -13.62 10.70
N VAL A 345 -4.94 -12.47 10.13
CA VAL A 345 -3.94 -12.38 9.05
C VAL A 345 -2.57 -12.83 9.56
N LYS A 346 -1.84 -13.56 8.72
CA LYS A 346 -0.49 -14.03 9.04
C LYS A 346 0.53 -13.39 8.09
N PRO A 347 1.73 -13.01 8.58
CA PRO A 347 2.79 -12.56 7.70
C PRO A 347 3.16 -13.68 6.72
N VAL A 348 3.55 -13.32 5.49
CA VAL A 348 3.83 -14.30 4.43
C VAL A 348 5.12 -15.09 4.66
N PHE A 349 6.04 -14.53 5.45
CA PHE A 349 7.33 -15.18 5.77
C PHE A 349 7.54 -15.29 7.29
N GLY A 350 7.40 -14.21 8.02
CA GLY A 350 7.70 -14.11 9.45
C GLY A 350 8.59 -12.90 9.74
N ALA A 351 9.38 -12.96 10.80
CA ALA A 351 10.25 -11.84 11.18
C ALA A 351 11.39 -11.66 10.16
N VAL A 352 11.59 -10.42 9.74
CA VAL A 352 12.75 -9.96 8.97
C VAL A 352 13.36 -8.74 9.66
N PRO A 353 14.68 -8.47 9.48
CA PRO A 353 15.31 -7.28 10.05
C PRO A 353 14.68 -5.98 9.54
N ASP A 354 14.70 -4.94 10.38
CA ASP A 354 14.25 -3.61 9.97
C ASP A 354 15.04 -3.12 8.74
N GLY A 355 14.30 -2.55 7.77
CA GLY A 355 14.81 -2.10 6.49
C GLY A 355 14.90 -3.19 5.43
N VAL A 356 14.55 -4.44 5.77
CA VAL A 356 14.36 -5.51 4.78
C VAL A 356 12.90 -5.65 4.45
N GLU A 357 12.58 -5.61 3.16
CA GLU A 357 11.28 -6.00 2.65
C GLU A 357 11.29 -7.46 2.20
N VAL A 358 10.21 -8.19 2.51
CA VAL A 358 9.96 -9.52 1.98
C VAL A 358 8.64 -9.54 1.23
N SER A 359 8.64 -10.18 0.07
CA SER A 359 7.45 -10.46 -0.73
C SER A 359 7.41 -11.94 -1.10
N ARG A 360 6.21 -12.44 -1.41
CA ARG A 360 6.00 -13.83 -1.81
C ARG A 360 5.17 -13.92 -3.08
N ARG A 361 5.68 -14.62 -4.07
CA ARG A 361 4.93 -15.02 -5.27
C ARG A 361 4.60 -16.52 -5.21
N VAL A 362 3.36 -16.86 -5.48
CA VAL A 362 2.80 -18.21 -5.28
C VAL A 362 2.37 -18.80 -6.62
N GLY A 363 2.87 -20.01 -6.92
CA GLY A 363 2.43 -20.87 -8.03
C GLY A 363 1.75 -22.14 -7.53
N ALA A 364 1.40 -23.05 -8.44
CA ALA A 364 0.64 -24.26 -8.14
C ALA A 364 1.34 -25.16 -7.08
N ASN A 365 2.65 -25.40 -7.24
CA ASN A 365 3.45 -26.27 -6.36
C ASN A 365 4.74 -25.61 -5.86
N LYS A 366 4.85 -24.30 -5.96
CA LYS A 366 6.03 -23.52 -5.59
C LYS A 366 5.65 -22.18 -5.03
N GLN A 367 6.57 -21.61 -4.26
CA GLN A 367 6.54 -20.22 -3.87
C GLN A 367 7.95 -19.64 -3.95
N VAL A 368 8.03 -18.37 -4.31
CA VAL A 368 9.29 -17.63 -4.40
C VAL A 368 9.21 -16.47 -3.43
N PHE A 369 10.18 -16.39 -2.52
CA PHE A 369 10.37 -15.26 -1.64
C PHE A 369 11.42 -14.34 -2.23
N VAL A 370 11.14 -13.05 -2.23
CA VAL A 370 12.05 -11.99 -2.63
C VAL A 370 12.34 -11.14 -1.41
N PHE A 371 13.62 -11.02 -1.05
CA PHE A 371 14.10 -10.19 0.06
C PHE A 371 14.92 -9.05 -0.53
N ILE A 372 14.66 -7.82 -0.10
CA ILE A 372 15.41 -6.63 -0.54
C ILE A 372 15.79 -5.82 0.69
N ASN A 373 17.08 -5.52 0.82
CA ASN A 373 17.58 -4.67 1.89
C ASN A 373 17.61 -3.21 1.44
N PHE A 374 16.63 -2.43 1.89
CA PHE A 374 16.57 -0.98 1.64
C PHE A 374 17.30 -0.15 2.70
N SER A 375 17.91 -0.79 3.70
CA SER A 375 18.71 -0.08 4.70
C SER A 375 20.13 0.20 4.20
N GLN A 376 20.82 1.12 4.87
CA GLN A 376 22.23 1.48 4.57
C GLN A 376 23.24 0.57 5.29
N GLN A 377 22.77 -0.55 5.88
CA GLN A 377 23.62 -1.50 6.62
C GLN A 377 23.37 -2.91 6.10
N PRO A 378 24.39 -3.77 6.05
CA PRO A 378 24.22 -5.18 5.75
C PRO A 378 23.18 -5.83 6.68
N LYS A 379 22.43 -6.78 6.16
CA LYS A 379 21.39 -7.52 6.88
C LYS A 379 21.50 -9.02 6.62
N THR A 380 21.33 -9.81 7.68
CA THR A 380 21.26 -11.27 7.61
C THR A 380 19.80 -11.72 7.67
N ILE A 381 19.37 -12.49 6.70
CA ILE A 381 18.06 -13.16 6.67
C ILE A 381 18.26 -14.63 6.99
N VAL A 382 17.59 -15.10 8.02
CA VAL A 382 17.56 -16.53 8.38
C VAL A 382 16.31 -17.16 7.76
N LEU A 383 16.50 -18.18 6.93
CA LEU A 383 15.40 -18.93 6.34
C LEU A 383 14.86 -19.96 7.35
N PRO A 384 13.54 -20.22 7.41
CA PRO A 384 12.94 -21.17 8.36
C PRO A 384 13.33 -22.63 8.09
N ARG A 385 13.90 -22.90 6.93
CA ARG A 385 14.45 -24.19 6.47
C ARG A 385 15.38 -23.92 5.28
N THR A 386 16.15 -24.92 4.92
CA THR A 386 16.95 -24.86 3.69
C THR A 386 16.04 -24.68 2.47
N MET A 387 16.28 -23.63 1.69
CA MET A 387 15.58 -23.32 0.43
C MET A 387 16.60 -23.17 -0.69
N LYS A 388 16.14 -23.21 -1.94
CA LYS A 388 17.03 -22.98 -3.10
C LYS A 388 17.24 -21.48 -3.32
N SER A 389 18.47 -21.00 -3.19
CA SER A 389 18.86 -19.67 -3.68
C SER A 389 18.83 -19.65 -5.20
N LEU A 390 18.00 -18.77 -5.80
CA LEU A 390 17.88 -18.68 -7.27
C LEU A 390 19.04 -17.91 -7.91
N LEU A 391 19.63 -16.96 -7.18
CA LEU A 391 20.74 -16.17 -7.70
C LEU A 391 22.06 -16.94 -7.70
N GLU A 392 22.25 -17.84 -6.73
CA GLU A 392 23.46 -18.61 -6.57
C GLU A 392 23.32 -20.06 -7.04
N ASP A 393 22.09 -20.49 -7.36
CA ASP A 393 21.71 -21.84 -7.81
C ASP A 393 22.17 -22.95 -6.83
N LYS A 394 22.08 -22.70 -5.52
CA LYS A 394 22.49 -23.63 -4.45
C LYS A 394 21.50 -23.60 -3.26
N PRO A 395 21.53 -24.63 -2.39
CA PRO A 395 20.82 -24.58 -1.11
C PRO A 395 21.33 -23.43 -0.25
N ALA A 396 20.42 -22.74 0.44
CA ALA A 396 20.72 -21.64 1.38
C ALA A 396 19.87 -21.78 2.65
N GLU A 397 20.46 -21.41 3.77
CA GLU A 397 19.79 -21.27 5.07
C GLU A 397 19.79 -19.83 5.53
N THR A 398 20.64 -19.01 4.92
CA THR A 398 20.76 -17.58 5.20
C THR A 398 21.04 -16.80 3.94
N PHE A 399 20.71 -15.52 3.95
CA PHE A 399 21.19 -14.53 2.98
C PHE A 399 21.89 -13.39 3.73
N GLU A 400 23.08 -13.04 3.26
CA GLU A 400 23.76 -11.80 3.65
C GLU A 400 23.47 -10.76 2.55
N LEU A 401 22.73 -9.72 2.92
CA LEU A 401 22.28 -8.69 1.98
C LEU A 401 22.95 -7.36 2.28
N GLU A 402 23.86 -6.94 1.43
CA GLU A 402 24.39 -5.57 1.42
C GLU A 402 23.27 -4.53 1.21
N PRO A 403 23.52 -3.22 1.41
CA PRO A 403 22.57 -2.18 1.01
C PRO A 403 22.13 -2.38 -0.44
N TYR A 404 20.81 -2.32 -0.70
CA TYR A 404 20.17 -2.68 -1.98
C TYR A 404 20.40 -4.13 -2.43
N GLY A 405 20.89 -5.00 -1.53
CA GLY A 405 21.07 -6.41 -1.80
C GLY A 405 19.73 -7.12 -1.95
N VAL A 406 19.70 -8.12 -2.87
CA VAL A 406 18.52 -8.93 -3.18
C VAL A 406 18.82 -10.41 -2.92
N GLY A 407 17.90 -11.07 -2.24
CA GLY A 407 17.90 -12.53 -2.01
C GLY A 407 16.64 -13.18 -2.59
N LEU A 408 16.80 -14.29 -3.29
CA LEU A 408 15.68 -15.02 -3.89
C LEU A 408 15.68 -16.46 -3.37
N ALA A 409 14.60 -16.86 -2.68
CA ALA A 409 14.43 -18.23 -2.19
C ALA A 409 13.26 -18.94 -2.86
N LEU A 410 13.53 -20.05 -3.52
CA LEU A 410 12.51 -20.95 -4.04
C LEU A 410 12.23 -22.05 -3.02
N ASP A 411 10.95 -22.22 -2.74
CA ASP A 411 10.42 -23.23 -1.86
C ASP A 411 9.35 -24.07 -2.60
N HIS A 412 9.43 -25.36 -2.53
CA HIS A 412 8.43 -26.28 -3.07
C HIS A 412 7.41 -26.63 -1.99
N ARG A 413 6.12 -26.53 -2.33
CA ARG A 413 4.99 -26.85 -1.45
C ARG A 413 4.73 -28.35 -1.41
#